data_8c90bbd0722c7d73ea3ae9abe967ae4b
#
_entry.id   8c90bbd0722c7d73ea3ae9abe967ae4b
#
_cell.length_a   1.000
_cell.length_b   1.000
_cell.length_c   1.000
_cell.angle_alpha   90.00
_cell.angle_beta   90.00
_cell.angle_gamma   90.00
#
_symmetry.space_group_name_H-M   'P 1'
#
loop_
_entity.id
_entity.type
_entity.pdbx_description
1 polymer ?
#
loop_
_entity_poly.entity_id
_entity_poly.type
_entity_poly.pdbx_seq_one_letter_code
_entity_poly.pdbx_strand_id
1 'polypeptide(L)'
;MKKIISFFLFVGISLNSYSTTWQIVNSGITFSPSTLTIQLGDDVNFVLGSIHDAVEVSQSVWDADGKSPIIGFSVPFGGGMVSATELTPGTHYYVCENHASLGMKGQIIVQSALGLTDTKTGNTISVYPNPIVDHLNIQINFPQTSTFEVTLYDTQGKMIKGLIPKSQVSGAFSQSFNFSNQLSPGIYIVKMTVDEVNSYRKIVVM
;
A
#
# COMPACT_ATOMS: atom_id res chain seq x y z
N MET A 1 5.10 30.80 51.10
CA MET A 1 4.44 30.05 49.99
C MET A 1 5.53 29.53 49.05
N LYS A 2 5.84 28.22 49.12
CA LYS A 2 6.83 27.59 48.25
C LYS A 2 6.14 27.16 46.96
N LYS A 3 6.55 27.75 45.81
CA LYS A 3 6.08 27.33 44.48
C LYS A 3 6.83 26.05 44.05
N ILE A 4 6.11 24.94 43.95
CA ILE A 4 6.65 23.70 43.39
C ILE A 4 6.55 23.82 41.86
N ILE A 5 7.69 23.94 41.18
CA ILE A 5 7.78 23.88 39.72
C ILE A 5 7.90 22.40 39.36
N SER A 6 6.81 21.83 38.84
CA SER A 6 6.79 20.44 38.32
C SER A 6 7.43 20.45 36.92
N PHE A 7 8.59 19.82 36.80
CA PHE A 7 9.30 19.66 35.53
C PHE A 7 8.75 18.38 34.84
N PHE A 8 7.91 18.57 33.85
CA PHE A 8 7.42 17.45 33.01
C PHE A 8 8.55 17.05 32.03
N LEU A 9 9.18 15.91 32.27
CA LEU A 9 10.13 15.29 31.35
C LEU A 9 9.33 14.69 30.18
N PHE A 10 9.37 15.35 29.02
CA PHE A 10 8.76 14.85 27.80
C PHE A 10 9.70 13.80 27.18
N VAL A 11 9.43 12.53 27.44
CA VAL A 11 10.13 11.40 26.76
C VAL A 11 9.56 11.30 25.35
N GLY A 12 10.28 11.85 24.39
CA GLY A 12 9.98 11.69 22.97
C GLY A 12 10.21 10.23 22.55
N ILE A 13 9.14 9.49 22.31
CA ILE A 13 9.21 8.16 21.69
C ILE A 13 9.43 8.39 20.18
N SER A 14 10.67 8.27 19.74
CA SER A 14 10.98 8.22 18.31
C SER A 14 10.48 6.88 17.75
N LEU A 15 9.40 6.92 16.99
CA LEU A 15 8.97 5.76 16.18
C LEU A 15 9.93 5.67 14.99
N ASN A 16 10.97 4.86 15.12
CA ASN A 16 11.81 4.50 14.00
C ASN A 16 10.99 3.59 13.06
N SER A 17 10.67 4.09 11.89
CA SER A 17 10.19 3.25 10.79
C SER A 17 11.41 2.51 10.24
N TYR A 18 11.50 1.21 10.50
CA TYR A 18 12.54 0.36 9.91
C TYR A 18 12.04 -0.09 8.54
N SER A 19 12.74 0.32 7.47
CA SER A 19 12.66 -0.32 6.16
C SER A 19 13.37 -1.66 6.25
N THR A 20 12.73 -2.71 5.77
CA THR A 20 13.32 -4.04 5.66
C THR A 20 13.77 -4.27 4.22
N THR A 21 14.98 -4.81 4.04
CA THR A 21 15.44 -5.26 2.72
C THR A 21 15.20 -6.75 2.59
N TRP A 22 14.32 -7.10 1.67
CA TRP A 22 14.01 -8.49 1.32
C TRP A 22 14.93 -8.98 0.20
N GLN A 23 15.08 -10.28 0.06
CA GLN A 23 15.92 -10.86 -0.99
C GLN A 23 15.13 -11.82 -1.87
N ILE A 24 15.33 -11.71 -3.19
CA ILE A 24 14.90 -12.69 -4.19
C ILE A 24 16.15 -13.21 -4.89
N VAL A 25 16.29 -14.53 -4.93
CA VAL A 25 17.39 -15.19 -5.64
C VAL A 25 16.84 -15.99 -6.83
N ASN A 26 17.68 -16.46 -7.74
CA ASN A 26 17.28 -17.49 -8.68
C ASN A 26 17.74 -18.87 -8.26
N SER A 27 16.90 -19.89 -8.56
CA SER A 27 17.23 -21.31 -8.47
C SER A 27 16.97 -21.91 -9.86
N GLY A 28 18.04 -22.14 -10.63
CA GLY A 28 17.91 -22.43 -12.04
C GLY A 28 17.15 -21.31 -12.76
N ILE A 29 16.10 -21.66 -13.48
CA ILE A 29 15.22 -20.72 -14.19
C ILE A 29 13.95 -20.34 -13.40
N THR A 30 14.05 -20.27 -12.09
CA THR A 30 12.93 -19.81 -11.23
C THR A 30 13.41 -18.76 -10.24
N PHE A 31 12.55 -17.79 -9.90
CA PHE A 31 12.79 -16.89 -8.78
C PHE A 31 12.41 -17.55 -7.46
N SER A 32 13.17 -17.28 -6.40
CA SER A 32 12.92 -17.80 -5.06
C SER A 32 13.05 -16.70 -3.99
N PRO A 33 11.96 -16.34 -3.30
CA PRO A 33 10.60 -16.82 -3.53
C PRO A 33 10.03 -16.29 -4.87
N SER A 34 9.11 -17.04 -5.48
CA SER A 34 8.38 -16.61 -6.68
C SER A 34 7.24 -15.64 -6.36
N THR A 35 6.76 -15.67 -5.11
CA THR A 35 5.82 -14.70 -4.55
C THR A 35 6.40 -14.15 -3.26
N LEU A 36 6.63 -12.85 -3.21
CA LEU A 36 7.14 -12.15 -2.04
C LEU A 36 6.09 -11.13 -1.58
N THR A 37 5.70 -11.18 -0.30
CA THR A 37 4.83 -10.17 0.32
C THR A 37 5.66 -9.29 1.24
N ILE A 38 5.60 -7.98 1.03
CA ILE A 38 6.35 -6.97 1.78
C ILE A 38 5.43 -5.84 2.27
N GLN A 39 5.95 -5.00 3.15
CA GLN A 39 5.25 -3.78 3.58
C GLN A 39 5.68 -2.59 2.71
N LEU A 40 4.78 -1.62 2.54
CA LEU A 40 5.14 -0.35 1.91
C LEU A 40 6.29 0.32 2.68
N GLY A 41 7.34 0.67 1.97
CA GLY A 41 8.57 1.20 2.54
C GLY A 41 9.72 0.18 2.64
N ASP A 42 9.46 -1.08 2.31
CA ASP A 42 10.50 -2.11 2.21
C ASP A 42 11.19 -2.07 0.84
N ASP A 43 12.46 -2.45 0.82
CA ASP A 43 13.27 -2.62 -0.38
C ASP A 43 13.37 -4.09 -0.77
N VAL A 44 13.66 -4.38 -2.04
CA VAL A 44 13.88 -5.74 -2.52
C VAL A 44 15.21 -5.84 -3.27
N ASN A 45 16.11 -6.70 -2.81
CA ASN A 45 17.38 -6.99 -3.45
C ASN A 45 17.30 -8.29 -4.25
N PHE A 46 17.42 -8.18 -5.56
CA PHE A 46 17.56 -9.35 -6.44
C PHE A 46 19.01 -9.76 -6.51
N VAL A 47 19.31 -11.00 -6.14
CA VAL A 47 20.65 -11.60 -6.25
C VAL A 47 20.56 -12.72 -7.27
N LEU A 48 20.87 -12.40 -8.51
CA LEU A 48 20.65 -13.24 -9.68
C LEU A 48 21.96 -13.66 -10.31
N GLY A 49 21.94 -14.79 -11.02
CA GLY A 49 23.04 -15.16 -11.91
C GLY A 49 23.14 -14.19 -13.11
N SER A 50 24.32 -14.14 -13.72
CA SER A 50 24.65 -13.17 -14.79
C SER A 50 23.78 -13.27 -16.04
N ILE A 51 22.98 -14.31 -16.20
CA ILE A 51 22.06 -14.52 -17.34
C ILE A 51 20.59 -14.22 -17.00
N HIS A 52 20.32 -13.78 -15.77
CA HIS A 52 18.99 -13.48 -15.27
C HIS A 52 18.87 -12.00 -14.89
N ASP A 53 17.73 -11.43 -15.21
CA ASP A 53 17.27 -10.10 -14.88
C ASP A 53 15.86 -10.17 -14.27
N ALA A 54 15.25 -9.02 -13.94
CA ALA A 54 13.85 -8.96 -13.57
C ALA A 54 13.25 -7.63 -14.07
N VAL A 55 12.31 -7.71 -15.01
CA VAL A 55 11.61 -6.55 -15.54
C VAL A 55 10.13 -6.60 -15.20
N GLU A 56 9.56 -5.48 -14.79
CA GLU A 56 8.14 -5.40 -14.45
C GLU A 56 7.29 -5.44 -15.71
N VAL A 57 6.21 -6.24 -15.66
CA VAL A 57 5.28 -6.47 -16.76
C VAL A 57 3.84 -6.33 -16.26
N SER A 58 2.88 -6.16 -17.18
CA SER A 58 1.47 -6.22 -16.82
C SER A 58 1.05 -7.64 -16.44
N GLN A 59 -0.02 -7.78 -15.65
CA GLN A 59 -0.56 -9.09 -15.30
C GLN A 59 -0.87 -9.95 -16.53
N SER A 60 -1.46 -9.37 -17.57
CA SER A 60 -1.80 -10.10 -18.80
C SER A 60 -0.57 -10.62 -19.55
N VAL A 61 0.54 -9.88 -19.50
CA VAL A 61 1.84 -10.32 -20.08
C VAL A 61 2.42 -11.44 -19.21
N TRP A 62 2.34 -11.30 -17.88
CA TRP A 62 2.81 -12.30 -16.93
C TRP A 62 2.04 -13.62 -17.04
N ASP A 63 0.70 -13.55 -17.17
CA ASP A 63 -0.16 -14.74 -17.35
C ASP A 63 0.18 -15.48 -18.66
N ALA A 64 0.55 -14.74 -19.71
CA ALA A 64 0.87 -15.27 -21.03
C ALA A 64 2.36 -15.68 -21.22
N ASP A 65 3.16 -15.73 -20.14
CA ASP A 65 4.61 -15.96 -20.18
C ASP A 65 5.35 -15.02 -21.15
N GLY A 66 4.79 -13.82 -21.32
CA GLY A 66 5.34 -12.76 -22.17
C GLY A 66 6.44 -11.98 -21.44
N LYS A 67 7.08 -11.05 -22.17
CA LYS A 67 8.20 -10.26 -21.65
C LYS A 67 8.15 -8.77 -21.99
N SER A 68 7.02 -8.27 -22.45
CA SER A 68 6.87 -6.85 -22.78
C SER A 68 6.82 -6.01 -21.49
N PRO A 69 7.85 -5.17 -21.20
CA PRO A 69 7.89 -4.42 -19.96
C PRO A 69 6.86 -3.30 -19.95
N ILE A 70 6.48 -2.88 -18.73
CA ILE A 70 5.73 -1.65 -18.47
C ILE A 70 6.67 -0.58 -17.88
N ILE A 71 6.14 0.62 -17.65
CA ILE A 71 6.81 1.63 -16.84
C ILE A 71 6.75 1.15 -15.39
N GLY A 72 7.89 0.68 -14.84
CA GLY A 72 8.04 0.12 -13.52
C GLY A 72 9.50 -0.16 -13.22
N PHE A 73 9.78 -1.03 -12.25
CA PHE A 73 11.16 -1.37 -11.93
C PHE A 73 11.82 -2.24 -13.02
N SER A 74 13.13 -2.11 -13.14
CA SER A 74 13.94 -2.94 -14.02
C SER A 74 15.27 -3.27 -13.33
N VAL A 75 15.49 -4.55 -13.06
CA VAL A 75 16.71 -5.08 -12.46
C VAL A 75 17.60 -5.64 -13.55
N PRO A 76 18.87 -5.19 -13.67
CA PRO A 76 19.77 -5.64 -14.72
C PRO A 76 20.20 -7.11 -14.54
N PHE A 77 20.80 -7.68 -15.57
CA PHE A 77 21.43 -9.00 -15.50
C PHE A 77 22.43 -9.07 -14.35
N GLY A 78 22.36 -10.12 -13.54
CA GLY A 78 23.18 -10.30 -12.33
C GLY A 78 22.53 -9.81 -11.06
N GLY A 79 21.41 -9.09 -11.14
CA GLY A 79 20.66 -8.61 -9.97
C GLY A 79 20.84 -7.13 -9.71
N GLY A 80 20.18 -6.66 -8.66
CA GLY A 80 20.18 -5.25 -8.25
C GLY A 80 19.09 -4.97 -7.22
N MET A 81 19.09 -3.73 -6.72
CA MET A 81 18.15 -3.24 -5.72
C MET A 81 16.94 -2.59 -6.40
N VAL A 82 15.74 -2.95 -5.97
CA VAL A 82 14.50 -2.21 -6.24
C VAL A 82 14.17 -1.45 -4.97
N SER A 83 14.16 -0.14 -5.09
CA SER A 83 13.91 0.77 -3.97
C SER A 83 12.43 0.79 -3.59
N ALA A 84 12.13 1.01 -2.31
CA ALA A 84 10.78 1.21 -1.80
C ALA A 84 9.98 2.29 -2.55
N THR A 85 10.65 3.27 -3.18
CA THR A 85 10.01 4.32 -3.97
C THR A 85 9.46 3.83 -5.31
N GLU A 86 9.94 2.69 -5.80
CA GLU A 86 9.49 2.03 -7.04
C GLU A 86 8.37 1.01 -6.75
N LEU A 87 8.22 0.61 -5.47
CA LEU A 87 7.28 -0.41 -5.02
C LEU A 87 6.04 0.23 -4.40
N THR A 88 5.09 0.61 -5.24
CA THR A 88 3.80 1.16 -4.81
C THR A 88 2.88 0.05 -4.24
N PRO A 89 1.88 0.38 -3.40
CA PRO A 89 0.93 -0.64 -2.93
C PRO A 89 0.22 -1.35 -4.07
N GLY A 90 0.21 -2.69 -4.03
CA GLY A 90 -0.39 -3.52 -5.06
C GLY A 90 0.48 -4.73 -5.41
N THR A 91 0.19 -5.37 -6.53
CA THR A 91 0.96 -6.52 -7.03
C THR A 91 1.81 -6.08 -8.22
N HIS A 92 3.12 -6.23 -8.09
CA HIS A 92 4.12 -6.02 -9.12
C HIS A 92 4.48 -7.36 -9.75
N TYR A 93 4.11 -7.57 -10.99
CA TYR A 93 4.42 -8.78 -11.74
C TYR A 93 5.73 -8.59 -12.50
N TYR A 94 6.62 -9.55 -12.46
CA TYR A 94 7.91 -9.46 -13.15
C TYR A 94 8.32 -10.78 -13.79
N VAL A 95 9.18 -10.69 -14.78
CA VAL A 95 9.72 -11.83 -15.55
C VAL A 95 11.22 -11.67 -15.78
N CYS A 96 11.91 -12.78 -16.07
CA CYS A 96 13.24 -12.72 -16.66
C CYS A 96 13.09 -12.68 -18.17
N GLU A 97 13.63 -11.64 -18.86
CA GLU A 97 13.48 -11.48 -20.31
C GLU A 97 13.99 -12.67 -21.12
N ASN A 98 15.07 -13.32 -20.66
CA ASN A 98 15.64 -14.49 -21.32
C ASN A 98 14.82 -15.76 -21.13
N HIS A 99 14.07 -15.88 -20.03
CA HIS A 99 13.43 -17.12 -19.61
C HIS A 99 11.93 -17.01 -19.35
N ALA A 100 11.28 -15.88 -19.69
CA ALA A 100 9.84 -15.68 -19.51
C ALA A 100 9.03 -16.79 -20.18
N SER A 101 9.36 -17.12 -21.44
CA SER A 101 8.71 -18.19 -22.21
C SER A 101 8.92 -19.60 -21.62
N LEU A 102 9.83 -19.76 -20.68
CA LEU A 102 10.07 -20.99 -19.92
C LEU A 102 9.45 -20.93 -18.51
N GLY A 103 8.66 -19.90 -18.23
CA GLY A 103 7.95 -19.71 -16.98
C GLY A 103 8.79 -19.08 -15.86
N MET A 104 9.94 -18.41 -16.17
CA MET A 104 10.69 -17.67 -15.14
C MET A 104 10.03 -16.33 -14.85
N LYS A 105 9.15 -16.34 -13.87
CA LYS A 105 8.32 -15.21 -13.47
C LYS A 105 8.09 -15.18 -11.97
N GLY A 106 7.77 -14.01 -11.42
CA GLY A 106 7.46 -13.83 -10.01
C GLY A 106 6.55 -12.63 -9.78
N GLN A 107 6.17 -12.43 -8.52
CA GLN A 107 5.38 -11.29 -8.11
C GLN A 107 5.81 -10.78 -6.73
N ILE A 108 5.78 -9.46 -6.56
CA ILE A 108 5.94 -8.78 -5.28
C ILE A 108 4.59 -8.17 -4.91
N ILE A 109 4.08 -8.54 -3.74
CA ILE A 109 2.82 -8.01 -3.19
C ILE A 109 3.19 -6.99 -2.13
N VAL A 110 3.01 -5.70 -2.44
CA VAL A 110 3.29 -4.60 -1.52
C VAL A 110 2.04 -4.29 -0.73
N GLN A 111 2.08 -4.56 0.57
CA GLN A 111 1.02 -4.24 1.50
C GLN A 111 1.27 -2.85 2.09
N SER A 112 0.26 -2.01 2.07
CA SER A 112 0.29 -0.75 2.82
C SER A 112 0.32 -1.08 4.32
N ALA A 113 1.25 -0.52 5.09
CA ALA A 113 1.49 -0.80 6.51
C ALA A 113 0.25 -0.63 7.44
N LEU A 114 -0.87 -0.20 6.90
CA LEU A 114 -2.18 -0.04 7.56
C LEU A 114 -3.33 -0.63 6.71
N GLY A 115 -3.01 -1.54 5.78
CA GLY A 115 -3.99 -2.27 5.01
C GLY A 115 -4.34 -3.60 5.67
N LEU A 116 -5.28 -3.61 6.62
CA LEU A 116 -6.12 -4.79 6.77
C LEU A 116 -6.82 -4.94 5.41
N THR A 117 -6.26 -5.79 4.54
CA THR A 117 -7.00 -6.27 3.39
C THR A 117 -8.24 -6.95 3.95
N ASP A 118 -9.38 -6.38 3.70
CA ASP A 118 -10.64 -7.04 4.00
C ASP A 118 -10.79 -8.22 3.03
N THR A 119 -10.16 -9.34 3.40
CA THR A 119 -10.15 -10.58 2.64
C THR A 119 -11.55 -11.18 2.49
N LYS A 120 -12.56 -10.61 3.17
CA LYS A 120 -13.94 -11.11 3.11
C LYS A 120 -14.75 -10.55 1.94
N THR A 121 -14.40 -9.39 1.39
CA THR A 121 -15.26 -8.74 0.38
C THR A 121 -14.61 -8.56 -0.99
N GLY A 122 -13.31 -8.86 -1.15
CA GLY A 122 -12.59 -8.67 -2.43
C GLY A 122 -12.47 -7.21 -2.87
N ASN A 123 -12.82 -6.25 -2.00
CA ASN A 123 -12.75 -4.82 -2.31
C ASN A 123 -11.34 -4.28 -2.11
N THR A 124 -10.81 -3.56 -3.10
CA THR A 124 -9.57 -2.81 -2.96
C THR A 124 -9.88 -1.38 -2.56
N ILE A 125 -9.41 -0.96 -1.38
CA ILE A 125 -9.68 0.37 -0.83
C ILE A 125 -8.37 1.15 -0.71
N SER A 126 -8.32 2.33 -1.33
CA SER A 126 -7.20 3.26 -1.25
C SER A 126 -7.63 4.58 -0.64
N VAL A 127 -6.85 5.11 0.29
CA VAL A 127 -7.06 6.40 0.96
C VAL A 127 -5.76 7.19 0.90
N TYR A 128 -5.72 8.29 0.18
CA TYR A 128 -4.51 9.07 -0.09
C TYR A 128 -4.80 10.55 -0.38
N PRO A 129 -3.80 11.45 -0.27
CA PRO A 129 -2.48 11.22 0.30
C PRO A 129 -2.54 10.98 1.81
N ASN A 130 -1.48 10.41 2.38
CA ASN A 130 -1.29 10.33 3.82
C ASN A 130 0.22 10.51 4.12
N PRO A 131 0.65 11.64 4.67
CA PRO A 131 -0.14 12.70 5.32
C PRO A 131 -1.01 13.55 4.36
N ILE A 132 -2.09 14.11 4.95
CA ILE A 132 -3.01 15.04 4.29
C ILE A 132 -2.55 16.48 4.55
N VAL A 133 -2.54 17.31 3.52
CA VAL A 133 -2.34 18.76 3.66
C VAL A 133 -3.68 19.48 3.52
N ASP A 134 -4.40 19.26 2.43
CA ASP A 134 -5.62 19.97 2.08
C ASP A 134 -6.78 19.06 1.62
N HIS A 135 -6.48 17.92 1.04
CA HIS A 135 -7.50 17.01 0.49
C HIS A 135 -7.19 15.54 0.75
N LEU A 136 -8.24 14.74 0.80
CA LEU A 136 -8.22 13.29 0.94
C LEU A 136 -8.99 12.66 -0.21
N ASN A 137 -8.38 11.71 -0.89
CA ASN A 137 -9.05 10.91 -1.90
C ASN A 137 -9.36 9.52 -1.34
N ILE A 138 -10.56 9.04 -1.62
CA ILE A 138 -10.98 7.68 -1.32
C ILE A 138 -11.31 7.01 -2.65
N GLN A 139 -10.63 5.92 -2.94
CA GLN A 139 -10.90 5.07 -4.10
C GLN A 139 -11.21 3.66 -3.62
N ILE A 140 -12.22 3.05 -4.23
CA ILE A 140 -12.59 1.68 -3.98
C ILE A 140 -13.14 1.06 -5.27
N ASN A 141 -12.82 -0.21 -5.49
CA ASN A 141 -13.43 -0.99 -6.55
C ASN A 141 -14.33 -2.05 -5.95
N PHE A 142 -15.61 -2.01 -6.31
CA PHE A 142 -16.64 -2.94 -5.86
C PHE A 142 -16.89 -3.98 -6.96
N PRO A 143 -16.51 -5.26 -6.78
CA PRO A 143 -16.75 -6.30 -7.78
C PRO A 143 -18.24 -6.61 -7.97
N GLN A 144 -19.06 -6.26 -6.99
CA GLN A 144 -20.52 -6.34 -7.02
C GLN A 144 -21.15 -5.15 -6.31
N THR A 145 -22.45 -4.94 -6.50
CA THR A 145 -23.20 -3.90 -5.80
C THR A 145 -23.12 -4.12 -4.30
N SER A 146 -22.63 -3.13 -3.57
CA SER A 146 -22.40 -3.17 -2.13
C SER A 146 -22.94 -1.92 -1.45
N THR A 147 -23.30 -2.02 -0.18
CA THR A 147 -23.62 -0.87 0.65
C THR A 147 -22.33 -0.28 1.21
N PHE A 148 -22.12 1.01 1.02
CA PHE A 148 -20.88 1.70 1.41
C PHE A 148 -21.15 2.96 2.22
N GLU A 149 -20.36 3.16 3.28
CA GLU A 149 -20.39 4.34 4.14
C GLU A 149 -18.98 4.67 4.61
N VAL A 150 -18.66 5.98 4.73
CA VAL A 150 -17.38 6.45 5.25
C VAL A 150 -17.57 7.53 6.29
N THR A 151 -16.91 7.37 7.43
CA THR A 151 -16.96 8.32 8.55
C THR A 151 -15.56 8.59 9.07
N LEU A 152 -15.30 9.86 9.41
CA LEU A 152 -14.05 10.33 10.01
C LEU A 152 -14.20 10.46 11.52
N TYR A 153 -13.25 9.92 12.28
CA TYR A 153 -13.16 9.98 13.74
C TYR A 153 -11.83 10.58 14.20
N ASP A 154 -11.80 11.15 15.38
CA ASP A 154 -10.56 11.43 16.09
C ASP A 154 -10.01 10.17 16.80
N THR A 155 -8.84 10.31 17.44
CA THR A 155 -8.20 9.21 18.19
C THR A 155 -8.93 8.80 19.45
N GLN A 156 -9.91 9.59 19.92
CA GLN A 156 -10.75 9.29 21.08
C GLN A 156 -12.05 8.57 20.67
N GLY A 157 -12.24 8.33 19.35
CA GLY A 157 -13.44 7.69 18.82
C GLY A 157 -14.64 8.63 18.66
N LYS A 158 -14.45 9.95 18.79
CA LYS A 158 -15.49 10.93 18.50
C LYS A 158 -15.64 11.10 17.00
N MET A 159 -16.86 11.02 16.51
CA MET A 159 -17.17 11.30 15.10
C MET A 159 -16.92 12.78 14.79
N ILE A 160 -16.08 13.04 13.83
CA ILE A 160 -15.76 14.40 13.32
C ILE A 160 -16.67 14.74 12.16
N LYS A 161 -16.82 13.84 11.18
CA LYS A 161 -17.59 14.10 9.96
C LYS A 161 -18.00 12.80 9.25
N GLY A 162 -19.25 12.71 8.80
CA GLY A 162 -19.65 11.76 7.76
C GLY A 162 -19.10 12.22 6.42
N LEU A 163 -18.29 11.38 5.77
CA LEU A 163 -17.69 11.69 4.47
C LEU A 163 -18.57 11.19 3.33
N ILE A 164 -19.01 9.95 3.41
CA ILE A 164 -19.90 9.32 2.43
C ILE A 164 -21.07 8.73 3.21
N PRO A 165 -22.32 9.19 2.96
CA PRO A 165 -23.49 8.61 3.60
C PRO A 165 -23.73 7.19 3.08
N LYS A 166 -24.37 6.36 3.89
CA LYS A 166 -24.72 4.98 3.54
C LYS A 166 -25.48 4.96 2.21
N SER A 167 -24.89 4.35 1.20
CA SER A 167 -25.42 4.30 -0.18
C SER A 167 -25.05 2.99 -0.85
N GLN A 168 -25.78 2.61 -1.89
CA GLN A 168 -25.42 1.47 -2.75
C GLN A 168 -24.50 1.94 -3.87
N VAL A 169 -23.41 1.24 -4.07
CA VAL A 169 -22.40 1.51 -5.11
C VAL A 169 -21.94 0.22 -5.77
N SER A 170 -21.48 0.32 -7.03
CA SER A 170 -20.91 -0.81 -7.79
C SER A 170 -19.80 -0.30 -8.71
N GLY A 171 -18.86 -1.17 -9.04
CA GLY A 171 -17.72 -0.82 -9.90
C GLY A 171 -16.73 0.11 -9.22
N ALA A 172 -16.00 0.89 -10.01
CA ALA A 172 -15.00 1.83 -9.51
C ALA A 172 -15.67 3.07 -8.92
N PHE A 173 -15.35 3.38 -7.67
CA PHE A 173 -15.80 4.58 -6.95
C PHE A 173 -14.59 5.43 -6.58
N SER A 174 -14.67 6.73 -6.79
CA SER A 174 -13.64 7.69 -6.38
C SER A 174 -14.27 8.99 -5.93
N GLN A 175 -13.83 9.49 -4.77
CA GLN A 175 -14.32 10.78 -4.25
C GLN A 175 -13.19 11.51 -3.52
N SER A 176 -13.09 12.82 -3.76
CA SER A 176 -12.15 13.72 -3.09
C SER A 176 -12.88 14.59 -2.06
N PHE A 177 -12.25 14.80 -0.91
CA PHE A 177 -12.74 15.64 0.18
C PHE A 177 -11.73 16.73 0.47
N ASN A 178 -12.17 17.98 0.46
CA ASN A 178 -11.33 19.12 0.85
C ASN A 178 -11.42 19.32 2.36
N PHE A 179 -10.28 19.39 3.01
CA PHE A 179 -10.13 19.65 4.46
C PHE A 179 -9.33 20.92 4.77
N SER A 180 -9.05 21.76 3.78
CA SER A 180 -8.32 23.00 3.99
C SER A 180 -8.91 23.78 5.17
N ASN A 181 -8.11 23.97 6.23
CA ASN A 181 -8.50 24.65 7.47
C ASN A 181 -9.72 24.05 8.21
N GLN A 182 -10.14 22.82 7.92
CA GLN A 182 -11.27 22.16 8.59
C GLN A 182 -10.84 21.18 9.67
N LEU A 183 -9.61 20.68 9.59
CA LEU A 183 -9.03 19.76 10.57
C LEU A 183 -7.76 20.36 11.17
N SER A 184 -7.58 20.21 12.45
CA SER A 184 -6.30 20.52 13.12
C SER A 184 -5.25 19.48 12.76
N PRO A 185 -3.96 19.85 12.71
CA PRO A 185 -2.89 18.86 12.59
C PRO A 185 -3.01 17.77 13.65
N GLY A 186 -2.91 16.52 13.22
CA GLY A 186 -3.08 15.39 14.12
C GLY A 186 -3.40 14.08 13.43
N ILE A 187 -3.72 13.08 14.23
CA ILE A 187 -4.09 11.73 13.77
C ILE A 187 -5.60 11.58 13.80
N TYR A 188 -6.16 11.04 12.73
CA TYR A 188 -7.57 10.72 12.57
C TYR A 188 -7.74 9.29 12.06
N ILE A 189 -8.94 8.76 12.22
CA ILE A 189 -9.32 7.42 11.78
C ILE A 189 -10.46 7.54 10.77
N VAL A 190 -10.24 7.09 9.55
CA VAL A 190 -11.30 6.89 8.55
C VAL A 190 -11.88 5.50 8.75
N LYS A 191 -13.14 5.43 9.15
CA LYS A 191 -13.91 4.19 9.20
C LYS A 191 -14.66 4.05 7.88
N MET A 192 -14.52 2.92 7.23
CA MET A 192 -15.26 2.53 6.03
C MET A 192 -16.06 1.29 6.35
N THR A 193 -17.35 1.29 6.02
CA THR A 193 -18.24 0.15 6.20
C THR A 193 -18.72 -0.31 4.83
N VAL A 194 -18.44 -1.57 4.48
CA VAL A 194 -18.91 -2.21 3.25
C VAL A 194 -19.72 -3.44 3.66
N ASP A 195 -20.99 -3.50 3.30
CA ASP A 195 -21.90 -4.62 3.62
C ASP A 195 -21.79 -5.05 5.08
N GLU A 196 -21.85 -4.06 6.00
CA GLU A 196 -21.75 -4.21 7.47
C GLU A 196 -20.35 -4.61 7.98
N VAL A 197 -19.37 -4.82 7.10
CA VAL A 197 -17.96 -5.07 7.49
C VAL A 197 -17.24 -3.74 7.64
N ASN A 198 -16.62 -3.53 8.80
CA ASN A 198 -15.88 -2.31 9.10
C ASN A 198 -14.40 -2.48 8.80
N SER A 199 -13.83 -1.49 8.13
CA SER A 199 -12.39 -1.31 7.97
C SER A 199 -11.97 0.09 8.44
N TYR A 200 -10.74 0.22 8.90
CA TYR A 200 -10.22 1.46 9.49
C TYR A 200 -8.90 1.84 8.83
N ARG A 201 -8.70 3.13 8.58
CA ARG A 201 -7.44 3.69 8.07
C ARG A 201 -7.02 4.86 8.95
N LYS A 202 -5.80 4.81 9.45
CA LYS A 202 -5.18 5.96 10.11
C LYS A 202 -4.74 6.96 9.05
N ILE A 203 -5.07 8.22 9.23
CA ILE A 203 -4.59 9.35 8.44
C ILE A 203 -3.91 10.36 9.35
N VAL A 204 -2.95 11.07 8.79
CA VAL A 204 -2.22 12.15 9.46
C VAL A 204 -2.52 13.43 8.73
N VAL A 205 -2.94 14.48 9.44
CA VAL A 205 -3.16 15.83 8.92
C VAL A 205 -1.99 16.70 9.37
N MET A 206 -1.37 17.43 8.44
CA MET A 206 -0.25 18.35 8.68
C MET A 206 -0.66 19.81 8.62
#